data_8f5489fc1a1ca3590f816af6b7a43946
#
_entry.id   8f5489fc1a1ca3590f816af6b7a43946
#
_cell.length_a   1.000
_cell.length_b   1.000
_cell.length_c   1.000
_cell.angle_alpha   90.00
_cell.angle_beta   90.00
_cell.angle_gamma   90.00
#
_symmetry.space_group_name_H-M   'P 1'
#
loop_
_entity.id
_entity.type
_entity.pdbx_description
1 polymer ?
#
loop_
_entity_poly.entity_id
_entity_poly.type
_entity_poly.pdbx_seq_one_letter_code
_entity_poly.pdbx_strand_id
1 'polypeptide(L)'
;AALRSAVAASGGEFEPDSWLFTSQNVGTGKLYGVELDLSTPLTVVGLPNTGVFLNYSWLKSKVTDFLGERRFNDQAKSVYNFGFIQDLPLFGMSFGATYRKQGDAFSRVLAEEVAVKYGDELDLFVEKRFGNNLSVRLSANNLLDASKDEIYHKFDNLDDQIDRDYDEYELETEHAGPAYQIVARWAF
;
A
#
# COMPACT_ATOMS: atom_id res chain seq x y z
N ALA A 1 -18.26 16.89 30.45
CA ALA A 1 -19.67 16.75 30.73
C ALA A 1 -20.46 16.14 29.55
N ALA A 2 -20.34 16.70 28.34
CA ALA A 2 -21.10 16.24 27.16
C ALA A 2 -20.80 14.75 26.78
N LEU A 3 -19.56 14.29 26.89
CA LEU A 3 -19.17 12.93 26.57
C LEU A 3 -19.77 11.90 27.55
N ARG A 4 -19.75 12.19 28.85
CA ARG A 4 -20.36 11.33 29.86
C ARG A 4 -21.89 11.20 29.65
N SER A 5 -22.54 12.30 29.23
CA SER A 5 -23.95 12.28 28.89
C SER A 5 -24.26 11.43 27.64
N ALA A 6 -23.37 11.45 26.64
CA ALA A 6 -23.54 10.65 25.43
C ALA A 6 -23.37 9.15 25.71
N VAL A 7 -22.40 8.75 26.52
CA VAL A 7 -22.19 7.35 26.93
C VAL A 7 -23.37 6.85 27.75
N ALA A 8 -23.86 7.64 28.72
CA ALA A 8 -25.04 7.29 29.51
C ALA A 8 -26.31 7.17 28.64
N ALA A 9 -26.47 8.02 27.64
CA ALA A 9 -27.59 7.98 26.70
C ALA A 9 -27.54 6.75 25.77
N SER A 10 -26.39 6.16 25.54
CA SER A 10 -26.22 4.91 24.76
C SER A 10 -26.37 3.64 25.61
N GLY A 11 -26.69 3.78 26.90
CA GLY A 11 -26.83 2.65 27.84
C GLY A 11 -25.48 2.07 28.33
N GLY A 12 -24.37 2.76 28.08
CA GLY A 12 -23.04 2.37 28.58
C GLY A 12 -22.77 2.93 29.98
N GLU A 13 -22.02 2.18 30.77
CA GLU A 13 -21.42 2.66 32.01
C GLU A 13 -20.02 3.21 31.74
N PHE A 14 -19.69 4.35 32.33
CA PHE A 14 -18.39 4.96 32.25
C PHE A 14 -17.59 4.65 33.50
N GLU A 15 -16.67 3.68 33.40
CA GLU A 15 -15.76 3.38 34.46
C GLU A 15 -14.76 4.55 34.65
N PRO A 16 -14.40 4.94 35.89
CA PRO A 16 -13.52 6.08 36.15
C PRO A 16 -12.17 6.02 35.45
N ASP A 17 -11.65 4.81 35.25
CA ASP A 17 -10.34 4.55 34.66
C ASP A 17 -10.42 4.07 33.20
N SER A 18 -11.57 4.24 32.55
CA SER A 18 -11.77 3.85 31.15
C SER A 18 -11.34 4.95 30.19
N TRP A 19 -10.74 4.53 29.09
CA TRP A 19 -10.46 5.41 27.94
C TRP A 19 -11.61 5.38 26.95
N LEU A 20 -12.01 6.56 26.50
CA LEU A 20 -12.98 6.68 25.42
C LEU A 20 -12.30 7.23 24.17
N PHE A 21 -12.20 6.40 23.15
CA PHE A 21 -11.69 6.79 21.84
C PHE A 21 -12.83 7.32 20.97
N THR A 22 -12.67 8.51 20.44
CA THR A 22 -13.63 9.12 19.51
C THR A 22 -12.90 9.66 18.29
N SER A 23 -13.52 9.53 17.12
CA SER A 23 -13.04 10.20 15.91
C SER A 23 -13.51 11.65 15.90
N GLN A 24 -12.60 12.57 15.64
CA GLN A 24 -12.91 13.99 15.48
C GLN A 24 -12.05 14.64 14.40
N ASN A 25 -12.51 15.76 13.86
CA ASN A 25 -11.71 16.57 12.96
C ASN A 25 -10.63 17.31 13.76
N VAL A 26 -9.37 17.09 13.41
CA VAL A 26 -8.19 17.70 14.09
C VAL A 26 -7.72 18.98 13.45
N GLY A 27 -8.53 19.64 12.62
CA GLY A 27 -8.18 20.90 11.98
C GLY A 27 -7.96 20.79 10.48
N THR A 28 -7.16 21.71 9.94
CA THR A 28 -6.90 21.80 8.50
C THR A 28 -5.60 21.07 8.15
N GLY A 29 -5.70 20.11 7.26
CA GLY A 29 -4.54 19.47 6.65
C GLY A 29 -4.27 19.99 5.24
N LYS A 30 -3.03 19.84 4.78
CA LYS A 30 -2.61 20.13 3.40
C LYS A 30 -2.05 18.85 2.78
N LEU A 31 -2.42 18.61 1.53
CA LEU A 31 -1.88 17.52 0.72
C LEU A 31 -1.50 18.08 -0.64
N TYR A 32 -0.31 17.75 -1.12
CA TYR A 32 0.14 18.01 -2.48
C TYR A 32 1.07 16.91 -2.96
N GLY A 33 1.18 16.77 -4.27
CA GLY A 33 1.99 15.72 -4.85
C GLY A 33 2.16 15.87 -6.35
N VAL A 34 2.85 14.91 -6.92
CA VAL A 34 3.05 14.77 -8.37
C VAL A 34 2.69 13.34 -8.75
N GLU A 35 1.92 13.20 -9.81
CA GLU A 35 1.58 11.92 -10.41
C GLU A 35 2.05 11.90 -11.85
N LEU A 36 2.69 10.81 -12.24
CA LEU A 36 3.14 10.54 -13.59
C LEU A 36 2.58 9.19 -14.02
N ASP A 37 1.92 9.19 -15.17
CA ASP A 37 1.45 7.98 -15.85
C ASP A 37 2.03 7.99 -17.27
N LEU A 38 2.77 6.95 -17.61
CA LEU A 38 3.37 6.74 -18.91
C LEU A 38 3.05 5.33 -19.40
N SER A 39 2.50 5.23 -20.60
CA SER A 39 2.33 3.95 -21.30
C SER A 39 2.61 4.17 -22.77
N THR A 40 3.60 3.44 -23.31
CA THR A 40 4.02 3.64 -24.69
C THR A 40 4.63 2.38 -25.31
N PRO A 41 4.37 2.12 -26.60
CA PRO A 41 5.16 1.15 -27.34
C PRO A 41 6.55 1.70 -27.66
N LEU A 42 7.55 0.83 -27.70
CA LEU A 42 8.92 1.19 -27.99
C LEU A 42 9.26 1.22 -29.50
N THR A 43 8.29 1.58 -30.33
CA THR A 43 8.45 1.67 -31.79
C THR A 43 9.55 2.63 -32.22
N VAL A 44 9.70 3.74 -31.50
CA VAL A 44 10.70 4.78 -31.79
C VAL A 44 12.14 4.31 -31.62
N VAL A 45 12.36 3.22 -30.85
CA VAL A 45 13.68 2.60 -30.67
C VAL A 45 13.81 1.26 -31.40
N GLY A 46 12.91 0.97 -32.34
CA GLY A 46 12.94 -0.24 -33.16
C GLY A 46 12.38 -1.50 -32.52
N LEU A 47 11.64 -1.37 -31.42
CA LEU A 47 11.00 -2.47 -30.71
C LEU A 47 9.46 -2.37 -30.76
N PRO A 48 8.84 -2.58 -31.94
CA PRO A 48 7.41 -2.31 -32.14
C PRO A 48 6.49 -3.26 -31.35
N ASN A 49 7.01 -4.40 -30.93
CA ASN A 49 6.26 -5.41 -30.19
C ASN A 49 6.51 -5.34 -28.67
N THR A 50 7.17 -4.29 -28.21
CA THR A 50 7.43 -4.07 -26.78
C THR A 50 6.66 -2.84 -26.31
N GLY A 51 5.80 -3.01 -25.32
CA GLY A 51 5.18 -1.93 -24.56
C GLY A 51 5.83 -1.77 -23.19
N VAL A 52 6.00 -0.55 -22.74
CA VAL A 52 6.44 -0.25 -21.36
C VAL A 52 5.42 0.67 -20.70
N PHE A 53 5.34 0.57 -19.39
CA PHE A 53 4.53 1.45 -18.58
C PHE A 53 5.26 1.84 -17.30
N LEU A 54 4.95 3.02 -16.80
CA LEU A 54 5.42 3.58 -15.55
C LEU A 54 4.30 4.41 -14.93
N ASN A 55 3.94 4.08 -13.70
CA ASN A 55 3.10 4.92 -12.85
C ASN A 55 3.95 5.32 -11.63
N TYR A 56 3.97 6.59 -11.32
CA TYR A 56 4.67 7.14 -10.18
C TYR A 56 3.82 8.19 -9.50
N SER A 57 3.61 8.05 -8.20
CA SER A 57 2.98 9.05 -7.36
C SER A 57 3.91 9.42 -6.23
N TRP A 58 4.12 10.71 -6.04
CA TRP A 58 4.78 11.26 -4.87
C TRP A 58 3.85 12.21 -4.15
N LEU A 59 3.67 11.97 -2.85
CA LEU A 59 2.70 12.69 -2.02
C LEU A 59 3.38 13.26 -0.77
N LYS A 60 3.03 14.49 -0.43
CA LYS A 60 3.41 15.15 0.81
C LYS A 60 2.20 15.77 1.47
N SER A 61 1.91 15.35 2.68
CA SER A 61 0.86 15.94 3.51
C SER A 61 1.43 16.56 4.77
N LYS A 62 0.60 17.39 5.39
CA LYS A 62 0.88 18.05 6.63
C LYS A 62 -0.41 18.26 7.39
N VAL A 63 -0.44 17.81 8.63
CA VAL A 63 -1.49 18.07 9.61
C VAL A 63 -0.82 18.33 10.95
N THR A 64 -1.44 19.14 11.79
CA THR A 64 -0.99 19.36 13.17
C THR A 64 -1.97 18.68 14.10
N ASP A 65 -1.48 17.81 14.96
CA ASP A 65 -2.21 17.17 16.03
C ASP A 65 -1.67 17.58 17.42
N PHE A 66 -2.04 16.84 18.45
CA PHE A 66 -1.65 17.12 19.84
C PHE A 66 -0.15 16.92 20.12
N LEU A 67 0.58 16.17 19.27
CA LEU A 67 2.03 15.98 19.35
C LEU A 67 2.80 16.84 18.35
N GLY A 68 2.13 17.70 17.59
CA GLY A 68 2.76 18.60 16.63
C GLY A 68 2.48 18.26 15.17
N GLU A 69 3.39 18.68 14.30
CA GLU A 69 3.23 18.52 12.86
C GLU A 69 3.62 17.13 12.40
N ARG A 70 2.76 16.52 11.58
CA ARG A 70 3.01 15.21 10.96
C ARG A 70 2.36 15.08 9.59
N ARG A 71 2.62 13.96 8.93
CA ARG A 71 1.89 13.53 7.73
C ARG A 71 0.52 12.96 8.11
N PHE A 72 -0.37 12.81 7.13
CA PHE A 72 -1.60 12.06 7.33
C PHE A 72 -1.29 10.61 7.68
N ASN A 73 -2.13 10.02 8.51
CA ASN A 73 -2.03 8.61 8.84
C ASN A 73 -2.11 7.77 7.55
N ASP A 74 -1.35 6.69 7.52
CA ASP A 74 -1.32 5.66 6.47
C ASP A 74 -0.95 6.17 5.07
N GLN A 75 -0.47 7.40 4.98
CA GLN A 75 -0.05 7.95 3.70
C GLN A 75 1.37 7.52 3.35
N ALA A 76 1.52 6.70 2.33
CA ALA A 76 2.81 6.43 1.70
C ALA A 76 3.43 7.70 1.10
N LYS A 77 4.76 7.81 1.16
CA LYS A 77 5.50 8.93 0.54
C LYS A 77 5.50 8.88 -0.97
N SER A 78 5.56 7.69 -1.50
CA SER A 78 5.58 7.43 -2.93
C SER A 78 5.01 6.04 -3.21
N VAL A 79 4.44 5.90 -4.38
CA VAL A 79 4.09 4.60 -4.95
C VAL A 79 4.61 4.61 -6.37
N TYR A 80 5.29 3.56 -6.79
CA TYR A 80 5.68 3.39 -8.17
C TYR A 80 5.45 1.96 -8.64
N ASN A 81 5.12 1.87 -9.92
CA ASN A 81 4.81 0.66 -10.62
C ASN A 81 5.34 0.80 -12.04
N PHE A 82 6.19 -0.10 -12.46
CA PHE A 82 6.69 -0.10 -13.82
C PHE A 82 6.81 -1.52 -14.35
N GLY A 83 6.72 -1.64 -15.64
CA GLY A 83 6.83 -2.92 -16.28
C GLY A 83 6.89 -2.85 -17.78
N PHE A 84 6.93 -4.03 -18.37
CA PHE A 84 6.91 -4.18 -19.82
C PHE A 84 6.06 -5.38 -20.22
N ILE A 85 5.61 -5.33 -21.47
CA ILE A 85 4.98 -6.43 -22.18
C ILE A 85 5.70 -6.60 -23.50
N GLN A 86 6.11 -7.82 -23.80
CA GLN A 86 6.72 -8.19 -25.07
C GLN A 86 5.81 -9.16 -25.80
N ASP A 87 5.38 -8.78 -27.00
CA ASP A 87 4.70 -9.68 -27.92
C ASP A 87 5.70 -10.39 -28.84
N LEU A 88 5.45 -11.65 -29.08
CA LEU A 88 6.16 -12.50 -30.04
C LEU A 88 5.16 -13.04 -31.06
N PRO A 89 4.74 -12.23 -32.07
CA PRO A 89 3.63 -12.56 -32.98
C PRO A 89 3.88 -13.87 -33.75
N LEU A 90 5.09 -14.11 -34.19
CA LEU A 90 5.46 -15.34 -34.94
C LEU A 90 5.22 -16.63 -34.11
N PHE A 91 5.31 -16.51 -32.80
CA PHE A 91 5.10 -17.63 -31.89
C PHE A 91 3.70 -17.63 -31.25
N GLY A 92 2.89 -16.59 -31.51
CA GLY A 92 1.61 -16.39 -30.82
C GLY A 92 1.78 -16.33 -29.31
N MET A 93 2.84 -15.74 -28.84
CA MET A 93 3.18 -15.62 -27.41
C MET A 93 3.30 -14.16 -26.99
N SER A 94 3.05 -13.91 -25.72
CA SER A 94 3.41 -12.67 -25.04
C SER A 94 3.92 -12.98 -23.65
N PHE A 95 4.81 -12.14 -23.14
CA PHE A 95 5.29 -12.20 -21.76
C PHE A 95 5.53 -10.80 -21.23
N GLY A 96 5.59 -10.68 -19.92
CA GLY A 96 5.86 -9.39 -19.30
C GLY A 96 6.24 -9.52 -17.84
N ALA A 97 6.71 -8.41 -17.31
CA ALA A 97 7.06 -8.25 -15.92
C ALA A 97 6.52 -6.93 -15.40
N THR A 98 6.13 -6.94 -14.13
CA THR A 98 5.71 -5.75 -13.38
C THR A 98 6.46 -5.73 -12.06
N TYR A 99 7.07 -4.60 -11.76
CA TYR A 99 7.66 -4.33 -10.45
C TYR A 99 6.86 -3.21 -9.77
N ARG A 100 6.52 -3.40 -8.51
CA ARG A 100 5.77 -2.44 -7.70
C ARG A 100 6.46 -2.22 -6.35
N LYS A 101 6.46 -0.96 -5.90
CA LYS A 101 6.93 -0.57 -4.58
C LYS A 101 6.03 0.53 -4.00
N GLN A 102 5.61 0.32 -2.78
CA GLN A 102 4.98 1.33 -1.95
C GLN A 102 6.00 1.84 -0.94
N GLY A 103 6.12 3.15 -0.80
CA GLY A 103 6.96 3.78 0.23
C GLY A 103 6.35 3.64 1.61
N ASP A 104 7.19 3.82 2.63
CA ASP A 104 6.79 3.69 4.03
C ASP A 104 5.64 4.64 4.39
N ALA A 105 4.74 4.14 5.21
CA ALA A 105 3.65 4.89 5.82
C ALA A 105 3.87 5.01 7.33
N PHE A 106 3.08 5.89 7.95
CA PHE A 106 3.13 6.13 9.38
C PHE A 106 1.72 6.49 9.86
N SER A 107 1.34 5.96 11.00
CA SER A 107 0.10 6.28 11.68
C SER A 107 0.38 6.69 13.13
N ARG A 108 -0.40 7.64 13.64
CA ARG A 108 -0.34 8.08 15.02
C ARG A 108 -1.73 8.30 15.57
N VAL A 109 -2.02 7.64 16.67
CA VAL A 109 -3.18 7.88 17.52
C VAL A 109 -2.69 8.12 18.96
N LEU A 110 -3.61 8.43 19.87
CA LEU A 110 -3.26 8.57 21.29
C LEU A 110 -2.74 7.22 21.81
N ALA A 111 -1.61 7.25 22.47
CA ALA A 111 -0.91 6.13 23.09
C ALA A 111 -0.36 5.08 22.09
N GLU A 112 -0.40 5.33 20.77
CA GLU A 112 0.15 4.39 19.79
C GLU A 112 0.69 5.10 18.54
N GLU A 113 1.84 4.62 18.06
CA GLU A 113 2.42 4.98 16.78
C GLU A 113 2.80 3.72 16.00
N VAL A 114 2.51 3.72 14.71
CA VAL A 114 2.80 2.58 13.83
C VAL A 114 3.59 3.06 12.62
N ALA A 115 4.76 2.49 12.40
CA ALA A 115 5.52 2.68 11.18
C ALA A 115 5.34 1.43 10.29
N VAL A 116 4.88 1.63 9.06
CA VAL A 116 4.62 0.54 8.12
C VAL A 116 5.64 0.59 7.00
N LYS A 117 6.31 -0.54 6.76
CA LYS A 117 7.23 -0.73 5.64
C LYS A 117 6.68 -1.81 4.71
N TYR A 118 6.80 -1.58 3.43
CA TYR A 118 6.32 -2.51 2.41
C TYR A 118 7.50 -3.08 1.62
N GLY A 119 7.49 -4.38 1.39
CA GLY A 119 8.43 -5.08 0.52
C GLY A 119 8.25 -4.71 -0.95
N ASP A 120 9.14 -5.20 -1.78
CA ASP A 120 9.12 -5.03 -3.22
C ASP A 120 8.36 -6.19 -3.87
N GLU A 121 7.47 -5.91 -4.80
CA GLU A 121 6.70 -6.92 -5.51
C GLU A 121 7.18 -7.06 -6.95
N LEU A 122 7.34 -8.31 -7.41
CA LEU A 122 7.65 -8.64 -8.78
C LEU A 122 6.65 -9.68 -9.29
N ASP A 123 5.96 -9.32 -10.37
CA ASP A 123 5.03 -10.19 -11.06
C ASP A 123 5.56 -10.52 -12.46
N LEU A 124 5.40 -11.78 -12.87
CA LEU A 124 5.74 -12.24 -14.21
C LEU A 124 4.55 -12.94 -14.84
N PHE A 125 4.45 -12.88 -16.16
CA PHE A 125 3.53 -13.73 -16.89
C PHE A 125 4.09 -14.17 -18.24
N VAL A 126 3.57 -15.28 -18.73
CA VAL A 126 3.69 -15.72 -20.11
C VAL A 126 2.33 -16.21 -20.60
N GLU A 127 1.94 -15.79 -21.78
CA GLU A 127 0.70 -16.23 -22.45
C GLU A 127 1.03 -16.84 -23.80
N LYS A 128 0.38 -17.96 -24.13
CA LYS A 128 0.44 -18.62 -25.40
C LYS A 128 -0.95 -18.74 -26.00
N ARG A 129 -1.09 -18.30 -27.27
CA ARG A 129 -2.29 -18.49 -28.08
C ARG A 129 -2.14 -19.71 -28.95
N PHE A 130 -3.16 -20.54 -28.99
CA PHE A 130 -3.28 -21.74 -29.79
C PHE A 130 -4.42 -21.54 -30.80
N GLY A 131 -4.06 -21.18 -32.03
CA GLY A 131 -5.03 -20.76 -33.03
C GLY A 131 -5.78 -19.49 -32.63
N ASN A 132 -7.07 -19.40 -33.01
CA ASN A 132 -7.89 -18.20 -32.78
C ASN A 132 -8.76 -18.31 -31.50
N ASN A 133 -8.85 -19.48 -30.91
CA ASN A 133 -9.88 -19.81 -29.93
C ASN A 133 -9.34 -20.07 -28.53
N LEU A 134 -8.09 -20.52 -28.37
CA LEU A 134 -7.54 -20.89 -27.08
C LEU A 134 -6.36 -20.01 -26.72
N SER A 135 -6.36 -19.44 -25.52
CA SER A 135 -5.15 -18.89 -24.89
C SER A 135 -4.93 -19.53 -23.52
N VAL A 136 -3.66 -19.74 -23.20
CA VAL A 136 -3.23 -20.21 -21.88
C VAL A 136 -2.21 -19.20 -21.34
N ARG A 137 -2.49 -18.69 -20.13
CA ARG A 137 -1.61 -17.76 -19.41
C ARG A 137 -1.14 -18.41 -18.12
N LEU A 138 0.16 -18.36 -17.93
CA LEU A 138 0.82 -18.65 -16.65
C LEU A 138 1.25 -17.32 -16.02
N SER A 139 0.98 -17.14 -14.75
CA SER A 139 1.44 -15.99 -13.98
C SER A 139 2.07 -16.43 -12.67
N ALA A 140 3.07 -15.68 -12.26
CA ALA A 140 3.72 -15.79 -10.97
C ALA A 140 3.74 -14.39 -10.35
N ASN A 141 3.04 -14.23 -9.24
CA ASN A 141 2.87 -12.95 -8.56
C ASN A 141 3.67 -12.97 -7.26
N ASN A 142 4.12 -11.80 -6.84
CA ASN A 142 4.89 -11.61 -5.61
C ASN A 142 6.13 -12.52 -5.51
N LEU A 143 6.90 -12.60 -6.60
CA LEU A 143 8.10 -13.48 -6.67
C LEU A 143 9.21 -13.08 -5.70
N LEU A 144 9.22 -11.85 -5.21
CA LEU A 144 10.19 -11.37 -4.23
C LEU A 144 9.73 -11.62 -2.78
N ASP A 145 8.57 -12.28 -2.59
CA ASP A 145 8.00 -12.53 -1.27
C ASP A 145 7.91 -11.25 -0.43
N ALA A 146 7.30 -10.22 -1.02
CA ALA A 146 7.17 -8.91 -0.38
C ALA A 146 6.52 -9.05 0.99
N SER A 147 7.18 -8.52 2.01
CA SER A 147 6.65 -8.42 3.36
C SER A 147 5.96 -7.08 3.59
N LYS A 148 5.09 -7.05 4.59
CA LYS A 148 4.61 -5.84 5.24
C LYS A 148 5.07 -5.91 6.68
N ASP A 149 5.92 -4.96 7.08
CA ASP A 149 6.40 -4.86 8.45
C ASP A 149 5.69 -3.70 9.14
N GLU A 150 5.06 -3.96 10.28
CA GLU A 150 4.40 -2.98 11.14
C GLU A 150 5.17 -2.89 12.45
N ILE A 151 5.69 -1.71 12.73
CA ILE A 151 6.47 -1.43 13.93
C ILE A 151 5.62 -0.55 14.83
N TYR A 152 5.18 -1.12 15.95
CA TYR A 152 4.34 -0.48 16.94
C TYR A 152 5.20 0.07 18.08
N HIS A 153 4.93 1.31 18.48
CA HIS A 153 5.34 1.89 19.74
C HIS A 153 4.08 2.23 20.51
N LYS A 154 3.86 1.55 21.63
CA LYS A 154 2.71 1.75 22.52
C LYS A 154 3.16 2.48 23.78
N PHE A 155 2.32 3.38 24.28
CA PHE A 155 2.62 4.25 25.42
C PHE A 155 1.47 4.13 26.42
N ASP A 156 1.78 4.19 27.72
CA ASP A 156 0.75 4.13 28.77
C ASP A 156 -0.14 5.37 28.77
N ASN A 157 0.44 6.52 28.43
CA ASN A 157 -0.28 7.79 28.44
C ASN A 157 0.31 8.81 27.46
N LEU A 158 -0.28 10.01 27.41
CA LEU A 158 0.16 11.08 26.52
C LEU A 158 1.54 11.65 26.90
N ASP A 159 1.86 11.73 28.16
CA ASP A 159 3.13 12.32 28.62
C ASP A 159 4.29 11.40 28.19
N ASP A 160 4.13 10.09 28.32
CA ASP A 160 5.10 9.09 27.84
C ASP A 160 5.24 9.14 26.31
N GLN A 161 4.13 9.37 25.61
CA GLN A 161 4.18 9.54 24.14
C GLN A 161 4.90 10.85 23.72
N ILE A 162 4.76 11.92 24.49
CA ILE A 162 5.49 13.20 24.27
C ILE A 162 6.99 12.99 24.52
N ASP A 163 7.34 12.30 25.61
CA ASP A 163 8.71 12.03 26.00
C ASP A 163 9.38 10.90 25.21
N ARG A 164 8.60 10.21 24.39
CA ARG A 164 9.05 9.03 23.59
C ARG A 164 9.49 7.86 24.46
N ASP A 165 8.93 7.74 25.64
CA ASP A 165 9.12 6.63 26.57
C ASP A 165 8.01 5.60 26.35
N TYR A 166 8.29 4.61 25.49
CA TYR A 166 7.29 3.59 25.11
C TYR A 166 7.43 2.35 26.01
N ASP A 167 6.28 1.84 26.45
CA ASP A 167 6.19 0.65 27.29
C ASP A 167 6.34 -0.63 26.49
N GLU A 168 5.83 -0.62 25.26
CA GLU A 168 5.83 -1.79 24.41
C GLU A 168 6.34 -1.44 23.01
N TYR A 169 7.26 -2.27 22.53
CA TYR A 169 7.73 -2.31 21.15
C TYR A 169 7.33 -3.65 20.53
N GLU A 170 6.58 -3.59 19.44
CA GLU A 170 6.15 -4.78 18.73
C GLU A 170 6.53 -4.68 17.25
N LEU A 171 7.01 -5.78 16.69
CA LEU A 171 7.26 -5.91 15.26
C LEU A 171 6.39 -7.05 14.72
N GLU A 172 5.44 -6.70 13.86
CA GLU A 172 4.67 -7.66 13.10
C GLU A 172 5.19 -7.70 11.66
N THR A 173 5.39 -8.91 11.14
CA THR A 173 5.78 -9.12 9.75
C THR A 173 4.80 -10.06 9.08
N GLU A 174 4.16 -9.59 8.03
CA GLU A 174 3.23 -10.37 7.21
C GLU A 174 3.89 -10.75 5.88
N HIS A 175 3.78 -12.02 5.50
CA HIS A 175 4.21 -12.56 4.23
C HIS A 175 3.05 -13.25 3.52
N ALA A 176 2.75 -12.85 2.28
CA ALA A 176 1.74 -13.52 1.46
C ALA A 176 2.30 -14.71 0.68
N GLY A 177 3.63 -14.75 0.50
CA GLY A 177 4.30 -15.71 -0.34
C GLY A 177 4.09 -15.50 -1.85
N PRO A 178 4.88 -16.15 -2.70
CA PRO A 178 4.66 -16.18 -4.14
C PRO A 178 3.40 -16.97 -4.51
N ALA A 179 2.59 -16.43 -5.41
CA ALA A 179 1.38 -17.07 -5.91
C ALA A 179 1.51 -17.39 -7.41
N TYR A 180 1.11 -18.62 -7.79
CA TYR A 180 1.17 -19.08 -9.16
C TYR A 180 -0.24 -19.36 -9.68
N GLN A 181 -0.52 -18.93 -10.92
CA GLN A 181 -1.83 -19.10 -11.53
C GLN A 181 -1.71 -19.60 -12.98
N ILE A 182 -2.64 -20.48 -13.37
CA ILE A 182 -2.84 -20.90 -14.74
C ILE A 182 -4.26 -20.51 -15.15
N VAL A 183 -4.40 -19.80 -16.27
CA VAL A 183 -5.69 -19.41 -16.83
C VAL A 183 -5.76 -19.89 -18.27
N ALA A 184 -6.78 -20.71 -18.58
CA ALA A 184 -7.13 -21.06 -19.95
C ALA A 184 -8.43 -20.34 -20.34
N ARG A 185 -8.43 -19.68 -21.50
CA ARG A 185 -9.59 -19.01 -22.07
C ARG A 185 -9.91 -19.64 -23.42
N TRP A 186 -11.15 -20.06 -23.56
CA TRP A 186 -11.68 -20.60 -24.81
C TRP A 186 -12.81 -19.72 -25.34
N ALA A 187 -12.69 -19.26 -26.61
CA ALA A 187 -13.74 -18.55 -27.34
C ALA A 187 -14.37 -19.50 -28.36
N PHE A 188 -15.69 -19.59 -28.45
CA PHE A 188 -16.46 -20.42 -29.38
C PHE A 188 -17.42 -19.57 -30.19
#